data_b3fd467e014625f3c32484116dbf0d32
#
_entry.id   b3fd467e014625f3c32484116dbf0d32
#
_cell.length_a   1.000
_cell.length_b   1.000
_cell.length_c   1.000
_cell.angle_alpha   90.00
_cell.angle_beta   90.00
_cell.angle_gamma   90.00
#
_symmetry.space_group_name_H-M   'P 1'
#
loop_
_entity.id
_entity.type
_entity.pdbx_description
1 polymer ?
#
loop_
_entity_poly.entity_id
_entity_poly.type
_entity_poly.pdbx_seq_one_letter_code
_entity_poly.pdbx_strand_id
1 'polypeptide(L)'
;MKEIAILGSTGSIGTQTLDIVRIYPRLFHVSVISAKRNIDALFAQAEEFHPHTIVVTDEEAGKRFKDLYRLSLIHISEPTRLRRIS
;
A
#
# COMPACT_ATOMS: atom_id res chain seq x y z
N MET A 1 10.37 13.29 10.20
CA MET A 1 9.28 12.59 9.50
C MET A 1 9.03 11.26 10.20
N LYS A 2 7.78 11.01 10.54
CA LYS A 2 7.40 9.74 11.16
C LYS A 2 6.98 8.74 10.10
N GLU A 3 7.47 7.53 10.23
CA GLU A 3 7.04 6.44 9.38
C GLU A 3 5.87 5.72 10.04
N ILE A 4 4.83 5.47 9.27
CA ILE A 4 3.65 4.81 9.78
C ILE A 4 3.33 3.58 8.93
N ALA A 5 2.79 2.57 9.59
CA ALA A 5 2.28 1.36 8.95
C ALA A 5 0.77 1.34 9.10
N ILE A 6 0.06 1.17 8.00
CA ILE A 6 -1.40 1.16 8.01
C ILE A 6 -1.89 -0.22 7.63
N LEU A 7 -2.38 -0.95 8.62
CA LEU A 7 -2.95 -2.28 8.40
C LEU A 7 -4.41 -2.12 8.04
N GLY A 8 -4.82 -2.78 6.96
CA GLY A 8 -6.17 -2.60 6.44
C GLY A 8 -6.35 -1.23 5.81
N SER A 9 -5.38 -0.79 5.01
CA SER A 9 -5.37 0.56 4.45
C SER A 9 -6.54 0.83 3.49
N THR A 10 -7.20 -0.20 2.99
CA THR A 10 -8.38 -0.05 2.12
C THR A 10 -9.69 0.03 2.89
N GLY A 11 -9.67 -0.20 4.21
CA GLY A 11 -10.84 -0.08 5.05
C GLY A 11 -11.13 1.36 5.45
N SER A 12 -12.23 1.57 6.18
CA SER A 12 -12.68 2.92 6.53
C SER A 12 -11.67 3.70 7.35
N ILE A 13 -11.10 3.06 8.37
CA ILE A 13 -10.13 3.72 9.24
C ILE A 13 -8.82 3.95 8.49
N GLY A 14 -8.39 2.98 7.69
CA GLY A 14 -7.18 3.11 6.89
C GLY A 14 -7.25 4.25 5.88
N THR A 15 -8.37 4.38 5.19
CA THR A 15 -8.55 5.46 4.21
C THR A 15 -8.58 6.83 4.89
N GLN A 16 -9.20 6.93 6.07
CA GLN A 16 -9.19 8.17 6.84
C GLN A 16 -7.78 8.55 7.30
N THR A 17 -6.99 7.54 7.69
CA THR A 17 -5.60 7.78 8.08
C THR A 17 -4.78 8.29 6.90
N LEU A 18 -4.99 7.71 5.72
CA LEU A 18 -4.30 8.18 4.51
C LEU A 18 -4.70 9.60 4.14
N ASP A 19 -5.95 9.98 4.38
CA ASP A 19 -6.39 11.36 4.16
C ASP A 19 -5.60 12.34 5.04
N ILE A 20 -5.34 11.97 6.28
CA ILE A 20 -4.51 12.79 7.18
C ILE A 20 -3.09 12.91 6.64
N VAL A 21 -2.53 11.83 6.13
CA VAL A 21 -1.19 11.86 5.55
C VAL A 21 -1.14 12.80 4.34
N ARG A 22 -2.20 12.83 3.52
CA ARG A 22 -2.26 13.75 2.39
C ARG A 22 -2.23 15.20 2.82
N ILE A 23 -2.85 15.51 3.96
CA ILE A 23 -2.87 16.87 4.51
C ILE A 23 -1.49 17.26 5.05
N TYR A 24 -0.77 16.29 5.63
CA TYR A 24 0.54 16.54 6.25
C TYR A 24 1.65 15.69 5.63
N PRO A 25 1.91 15.84 4.33
CA PRO A 25 2.85 14.94 3.63
C PRO A 25 4.30 15.05 4.11
N ARG A 26 4.64 16.14 4.78
CA ARG A 26 6.01 16.33 5.30
C ARG A 26 6.20 15.77 6.70
N LEU A 27 5.10 15.47 7.40
CA LEU A 27 5.17 14.96 8.76
C LEU A 27 5.14 13.44 8.81
N PHE A 28 4.51 12.80 7.83
CA PHE A 28 4.29 11.37 7.84
C PHE A 28 4.71 10.73 6.53
N HIS A 29 5.33 9.57 6.64
CA HIS A 29 5.64 8.72 5.50
C HIS A 29 4.98 7.36 5.71
N VAL A 30 4.22 6.92 4.72
CA VAL A 30 3.57 5.62 4.78
C VAL A 30 4.58 4.57 4.35
N SER A 31 5.05 3.77 5.29
CA SER A 31 6.05 2.74 4.99
C SER A 31 5.42 1.39 4.67
N VAL A 32 4.27 1.08 5.26
CA VAL A 32 3.60 -0.20 5.03
C VAL A 32 2.11 0.03 4.85
N ILE A 33 1.55 -0.59 3.81
CA ILE A 33 0.10 -0.68 3.65
C ILE A 33 -0.28 -2.14 3.50
N SER A 34 -1.49 -2.48 3.91
CA SER A 34 -1.96 -3.85 3.78
C SER A 34 -3.43 -3.90 3.45
N ALA A 35 -3.82 -4.98 2.75
CA ALA A 35 -5.21 -5.27 2.46
C ALA A 35 -5.37 -6.78 2.38
N LYS A 36 -6.61 -7.24 2.54
CA LYS A 36 -6.91 -8.66 2.39
C LYS A 36 -7.15 -8.99 0.92
N ARG A 37 -8.13 -8.37 0.28
CA ARG A 37 -8.54 -8.69 -1.08
C ARG A 37 -8.74 -7.49 -2.00
N ASN A 38 -8.90 -6.30 -1.44
CA ASN A 38 -9.19 -5.12 -2.25
C ASN A 38 -7.93 -4.59 -2.91
N ILE A 39 -7.47 -5.32 -3.93
CA ILE A 39 -6.21 -5.02 -4.59
C ILE A 39 -6.29 -3.76 -5.45
N ASP A 40 -7.46 -3.42 -5.97
CA ASP A 40 -7.60 -2.22 -6.78
C ASP A 40 -7.34 -0.96 -5.96
N ALA A 41 -7.95 -0.87 -4.78
CA ALA A 41 -7.70 0.23 -3.88
C ALA A 41 -6.27 0.23 -3.35
N LEU A 42 -5.75 -0.96 -3.04
CA LEU A 42 -4.37 -1.08 -2.55
C LEU A 42 -3.37 -0.64 -3.61
N PHE A 43 -3.61 -1.00 -4.86
CA PHE A 43 -2.76 -0.59 -5.96
C PHE A 43 -2.75 0.94 -6.13
N ALA A 44 -3.93 1.57 -6.07
CA ALA A 44 -4.03 3.02 -6.15
C ALA A 44 -3.28 3.70 -5.00
N GLN A 45 -3.38 3.14 -3.80
CA GLN A 45 -2.66 3.66 -2.64
C GLN A 45 -1.16 3.50 -2.79
N ALA A 46 -0.71 2.38 -3.36
CA ALA A 46 0.71 2.16 -3.63
C ALA A 46 1.27 3.17 -4.62
N GLU A 47 0.50 3.51 -5.65
CA GLU A 47 0.91 4.51 -6.62
C GLU A 47 1.02 5.90 -6.00
N GLU A 48 0.13 6.21 -5.07
CA GLU A 48 0.08 7.54 -4.46
C GLU A 48 1.13 7.72 -3.38
N PHE A 49 1.29 6.74 -2.50
CA PHE A 49 2.10 6.89 -1.30
C PHE A 49 3.49 6.27 -1.40
N HIS A 50 3.72 5.43 -2.37
CA HIS A 50 5.02 4.74 -2.57
C HIS A 50 5.53 4.09 -1.28
N PRO A 51 4.77 3.16 -0.69
CA PRO A 51 5.18 2.54 0.56
C PRO A 51 6.40 1.64 0.34
N HIS A 52 7.15 1.42 1.39
CA HIS A 52 8.29 0.51 1.34
C HIS A 52 7.86 -0.95 1.23
N THR A 53 6.76 -1.31 1.89
CA THR A 53 6.27 -2.69 1.92
C THR A 53 4.76 -2.71 1.71
N ILE A 54 4.31 -3.66 0.91
CA ILE A 54 2.89 -3.91 0.67
C ILE A 54 2.59 -5.33 1.11
N VAL A 55 1.56 -5.49 1.94
CA VAL A 55 1.16 -6.80 2.45
C VAL A 55 -0.23 -7.14 1.95
N VAL A 56 -0.36 -8.29 1.30
CA VAL A 56 -1.65 -8.82 0.88
C VAL A 56 -1.84 -10.17 1.58
N THR A 57 -2.90 -10.28 2.37
CA THR A 57 -3.09 -11.46 3.20
C THR A 57 -3.86 -12.58 2.53
N ASP A 58 -4.59 -12.30 1.45
CA ASP A 58 -5.27 -13.33 0.67
C ASP A 58 -4.34 -13.83 -0.44
N GLU A 59 -4.21 -15.14 -0.57
CA GLU A 59 -3.25 -15.73 -1.51
C GLU A 59 -3.54 -15.40 -2.96
N GLU A 60 -4.79 -15.54 -3.39
CA GLU A 60 -5.18 -15.23 -4.76
C GLU A 60 -5.04 -13.75 -5.07
N ALA A 61 -5.50 -12.91 -4.15
CA ALA A 61 -5.37 -11.47 -4.32
C ALA A 61 -3.90 -11.05 -4.38
N GLY A 62 -3.05 -11.70 -3.60
CA GLY A 62 -1.62 -11.44 -3.63
C GLY A 62 -0.99 -11.73 -4.99
N LYS A 63 -1.39 -12.84 -5.60
CA LYS A 63 -0.91 -13.20 -6.93
C LYS A 63 -1.37 -12.18 -7.98
N ARG A 64 -2.63 -11.79 -7.92
CA ARG A 64 -3.19 -10.80 -8.84
C ARG A 64 -2.53 -9.44 -8.67
N PHE A 65 -2.28 -9.04 -7.44
CA PHE A 65 -1.59 -7.79 -7.16
C PHE A 65 -0.17 -7.81 -7.73
N LYS A 66 0.53 -8.92 -7.56
CA LYS A 66 1.88 -9.07 -8.09
C LYS A 66 1.92 -8.89 -9.61
N ASP A 67 0.95 -9.48 -10.30
CA ASP A 67 0.87 -9.36 -11.75
C ASP A 67 0.55 -7.93 -12.17
N LEU A 68 -0.41 -7.28 -11.52
CA LEU A 68 -0.73 -5.89 -11.78
C LEU A 68 0.46 -4.97 -11.56
N TYR A 69 1.17 -5.19 -10.46
CA TYR A 69 2.32 -4.39 -10.10
C TYR A 69 3.44 -4.52 -11.13
N ARG A 70 3.65 -5.73 -11.62
CA ARG A 70 4.68 -6.00 -12.63
C ARG A 70 4.35 -5.33 -13.96
N LEU A 71 3.07 -5.32 -14.35
CA LEU A 71 2.63 -4.77 -15.64
C LEU A 71 2.46 -3.26 -15.63
N SER A 72 2.37 -2.66 -14.47
CA SER A 72 1.95 -1.26 -14.34
C SER A 72 3.01 -0.23 -14.68
N LEU A 73 4.26 -0.62 -14.77
CA LEU A 73 5.37 0.32 -14.97
C LEU A 73 5.43 1.41 -13.89
N ILE A 74 4.98 1.09 -12.68
CA ILE A 74 5.11 2.01 -11.56
C ILE A 74 6.59 2.16 -11.25
N HIS A 75 7.10 3.36 -11.43
CA HIS A 75 8.47 3.66 -11.10
C HIS A 75 8.52 4.17 -9.68
N ILE A 76 8.97 3.32 -8.80
CA ILE A 76 9.19 3.67 -7.41
C ILE A 76 10.69 3.87 -7.28
N SER A 77 11.09 5.01 -6.74
CA SER A 77 12.50 5.35 -6.59
C SER A 77 13.25 4.35 -5.70
N GLU A 78 12.51 3.66 -4.84
CA GLU A 78 13.06 2.61 -4.00
C GLU A 78 12.26 1.33 -4.23
N PRO A 79 12.90 0.16 -4.19
CA PRO A 79 12.18 -1.10 -4.41
C PRO A 79 11.15 -1.33 -3.31
N THR A 80 9.92 -1.59 -3.74
CA THR A 80 8.84 -1.93 -2.83
C THR A 80 8.82 -3.42 -2.62
N ARG A 81 8.66 -3.83 -1.36
CA ARG A 81 8.53 -5.24 -1.03
C ARG A 81 7.07 -5.63 -0.98
N LEU A 82 6.71 -6.62 -1.75
CA LEU A 82 5.40 -7.24 -1.66
C LEU A 82 5.51 -8.47 -0.78
N ARG A 83 4.68 -8.51 0.27
CA ARG A 83 4.61 -9.65 1.16
C ARG A 83 3.21 -10.23 1.18
N ARG A 84 3.16 -11.55 1.25
CA ARG A 84 1.91 -12.28 1.44
C ARG A 84 1.99 -13.00 2.78
N ILE A 85 0.97 -12.78 3.59
CA ILE A 85 0.81 -13.50 4.85
C ILE A 85 -0.45 -14.34 4.72
N SER A 86 -0.30 -15.63 4.72
CA SER A 86 -1.43 -16.54 4.64
C SER A 86 -2.00 -16.86 6.02
#